data_5e6cddaa99caa9005eebeadcaaafea00
#
_entry.id   5e6cddaa99caa9005eebeadcaaafea00
#
_cell.length_a   1.000
_cell.length_b   1.000
_cell.length_c   1.000
_cell.angle_alpha   90.00
_cell.angle_beta   90.00
_cell.angle_gamma   90.00
#
_symmetry.space_group_name_H-M   'P 1'
#
loop_
_entity.id
_entity.type
_entity.pdbx_description
1 polymer ?
#
loop_
_entity_poly.entity_id
_entity_poly.type
_entity_poly.pdbx_seq_one_letter_code
_entity_poly.pdbx_strand_id
1 'polypeptide(L)'
;VRVGLHLHVDFDLGGVLVVEGRPLGGASGTGAEFGHMPLDGGDRPCMCGAIGCWGMDVGANALLRHVGLEHGGGRGREQAERVLATSEEAVAASAAALGRGIAALVNAHDPEVVTLSGHGVELAERAGGTLLRACEPRLMAIRRDPPPRIEGSALGWRGALLGAMESVFDVFLSPEGLERWRENHPDQGRDTPGRRNVTHSTPEGDKPL
;
A
#
# COMPACT_ATOMS: atom_id res chain seq x y z
N VAL A 1 7.35 -3.10 -15.70
CA VAL A 1 6.61 -4.26 -15.15
C VAL A 1 5.21 -4.22 -15.73
N ARG A 2 4.82 -5.28 -16.47
CA ARG A 2 3.49 -5.37 -17.07
C ARG A 2 2.44 -5.86 -16.07
N VAL A 3 2.79 -6.85 -15.25
CA VAL A 3 1.97 -7.32 -14.14
C VAL A 3 2.83 -7.33 -12.88
N GLY A 4 2.46 -6.56 -11.89
CA GLY A 4 3.11 -6.46 -10.59
C GLY A 4 2.13 -6.75 -9.46
N LEU A 5 2.59 -7.47 -8.45
CA LEU A 5 1.85 -7.69 -7.22
C LEU A 5 2.57 -6.96 -6.09
N HIS A 6 1.87 -6.13 -5.35
CA HIS A 6 2.40 -5.51 -4.13
C HIS A 6 1.63 -5.98 -2.91
N LEU A 7 2.36 -6.38 -1.86
CA LEU A 7 1.80 -6.78 -0.58
C LEU A 7 2.37 -5.88 0.52
N HIS A 8 1.48 -5.25 1.26
CA HIS A 8 1.79 -4.46 2.43
C HIS A 8 1.37 -5.21 3.70
N VAL A 9 2.32 -5.49 4.55
CA VAL A 9 2.10 -6.17 5.83
C VAL A 9 2.32 -5.18 6.95
N ASP A 10 1.25 -4.84 7.68
CA ASP A 10 1.29 -4.06 8.91
C ASP A 10 0.61 -4.86 10.03
N PHE A 11 -0.45 -4.39 10.64
CA PHE A 11 -1.27 -5.20 11.57
C PHE A 11 -1.98 -6.33 10.84
N ASP A 12 -2.48 -6.04 9.67
CA ASP A 12 -3.08 -7.00 8.73
C ASP A 12 -2.32 -6.97 7.41
N LEU A 13 -2.83 -7.69 6.43
CA LEU A 13 -2.26 -7.76 5.10
C LEU A 13 -3.18 -7.08 4.09
N GLY A 14 -2.64 -6.09 3.39
CA GLY A 14 -3.24 -5.47 2.23
C GLY A 14 -2.41 -5.72 0.97
N GLY A 15 -2.95 -5.39 -0.19
CA GLY A 15 -2.20 -5.52 -1.42
C GLY A 15 -2.85 -4.83 -2.60
N VAL A 16 -2.13 -4.85 -3.71
CA VAL A 16 -2.63 -4.35 -5.00
C VAL A 16 -2.03 -5.18 -6.13
N LEU A 17 -2.86 -5.47 -7.12
CA LEU A 17 -2.43 -5.98 -8.41
C LEU A 17 -2.34 -4.81 -9.38
N VAL A 18 -1.17 -4.61 -9.97
CA VAL A 18 -0.91 -3.56 -10.95
C VAL A 18 -0.76 -4.21 -12.32
N VAL A 19 -1.56 -3.79 -13.28
CA VAL A 19 -1.52 -4.27 -14.66
C VAL A 19 -1.27 -3.07 -15.56
N GLU A 20 -0.18 -3.12 -16.35
CA GLU A 20 0.23 -2.03 -17.26
C GLU A 20 0.30 -0.65 -16.57
N GLY A 21 0.86 -0.63 -15.36
CA GLY A 21 1.03 0.58 -14.56
C GLY A 21 -0.23 1.08 -13.84
N ARG A 22 -1.35 0.34 -13.91
CA ARG A 22 -2.61 0.74 -13.28
C ARG A 22 -3.05 -0.26 -12.21
N PRO A 23 -3.48 0.20 -11.05
CA PRO A 23 -4.04 -0.68 -10.03
C PRO A 23 -5.37 -1.27 -10.50
N LEU A 24 -5.57 -2.55 -10.24
CA LEU A 24 -6.81 -3.25 -10.54
C LEU A 24 -7.81 -3.04 -9.40
N GLY A 25 -8.76 -2.13 -9.59
CA GLY A 25 -9.73 -1.74 -8.56
C GLY A 25 -10.91 -2.71 -8.38
N GLY A 26 -11.10 -3.68 -9.30
CA GLY A 26 -12.29 -4.55 -9.29
C GLY A 26 -13.57 -3.80 -9.69
N ALA A 27 -14.70 -4.51 -9.67
CA ALA A 27 -15.99 -3.97 -10.12
C ALA A 27 -16.57 -2.88 -9.23
N SER A 28 -16.24 -2.90 -7.94
CA SER A 28 -16.75 -1.96 -6.92
C SER A 28 -15.68 -1.03 -6.34
N GLY A 29 -14.47 -1.04 -6.89
CA GLY A 29 -13.33 -0.29 -6.35
C GLY A 29 -12.64 -0.95 -5.15
N THR A 30 -13.10 -2.11 -4.71
CA THR A 30 -12.56 -2.88 -3.58
C THR A 30 -11.82 -4.15 -4.03
N GLY A 31 -11.21 -4.12 -5.21
CA GLY A 31 -10.38 -5.22 -5.69
C GLY A 31 -9.11 -5.39 -4.87
N ALA A 32 -8.49 -6.57 -5.00
CA ALA A 32 -7.22 -6.90 -4.34
C ALA A 32 -7.25 -6.95 -2.80
N GLU A 33 -8.41 -7.23 -2.19
CA GLU A 33 -8.55 -7.53 -0.76
C GLU A 33 -7.94 -8.89 -0.40
N PHE A 34 -6.65 -9.07 -0.75
CA PHE A 34 -5.93 -10.35 -0.67
C PHE A 34 -5.84 -10.87 0.77
N GLY A 35 -5.74 -9.99 1.76
CA GLY A 35 -5.72 -10.38 3.16
C GLY A 35 -6.97 -11.15 3.60
N HIS A 36 -8.07 -11.00 2.87
CA HIS A 36 -9.34 -11.67 3.18
C HIS A 36 -9.59 -12.95 2.38
N MET A 37 -8.59 -13.44 1.61
CA MET A 37 -8.70 -14.75 0.96
C MET A 37 -8.66 -15.89 1.99
N PRO A 38 -9.57 -16.87 1.96
CA PRO A 38 -9.55 -18.03 2.84
C PRO A 38 -8.54 -19.06 2.31
N LEU A 39 -7.28 -18.99 2.77
CA LEU A 39 -6.20 -19.82 2.23
C LEU A 39 -5.93 -21.14 2.97
N ASP A 40 -6.04 -21.15 4.28
CA ASP A 40 -5.57 -22.27 5.10
C ASP A 40 -6.69 -23.08 5.76
N GLY A 41 -7.95 -22.86 5.36
CA GLY A 41 -9.09 -23.61 5.92
C GLY A 41 -9.28 -23.44 7.43
N GLY A 42 -8.63 -22.45 8.05
CA GLY A 42 -8.81 -22.12 9.46
C GLY A 42 -10.25 -21.66 9.73
N ASP A 43 -10.71 -21.90 10.94
CA ASP A 43 -12.08 -21.58 11.40
C ASP A 43 -12.16 -20.26 12.17
N ARG A 44 -11.08 -19.47 12.18
CA ARG A 44 -11.04 -18.17 12.88
C ARG A 44 -11.93 -17.15 12.19
N PRO A 45 -12.88 -16.55 12.91
CA PRO A 45 -13.68 -15.46 12.38
C PRO A 45 -12.83 -14.22 12.14
N CYS A 46 -12.99 -13.58 11.00
CA CYS A 46 -12.37 -12.31 10.65
C CYS A 46 -13.34 -11.16 10.88
N MET A 47 -12.84 -9.97 11.18
CA MET A 47 -13.66 -8.77 11.33
C MET A 47 -14.41 -8.37 10.04
N CYS A 48 -13.98 -8.85 8.87
CA CYS A 48 -14.71 -8.66 7.61
C CYS A 48 -16.00 -9.50 7.51
N GLY A 49 -16.26 -10.38 8.47
CA GLY A 49 -17.40 -11.29 8.51
C GLY A 49 -17.15 -12.67 7.89
N ALA A 50 -15.99 -12.88 7.24
CA ALA A 50 -15.59 -14.17 6.71
C ALA A 50 -14.80 -15.01 7.74
N ILE A 51 -14.47 -16.25 7.39
CA ILE A 51 -13.71 -17.18 8.23
C ILE A 51 -12.42 -17.57 7.51
N GLY A 52 -11.32 -17.70 8.25
CA GLY A 52 -10.05 -18.21 7.75
C GLY A 52 -9.32 -17.29 6.77
N CYS A 53 -9.48 -15.97 6.92
CA CYS A 53 -8.79 -14.98 6.10
C CYS A 53 -7.27 -15.08 6.25
N TRP A 54 -6.54 -14.98 5.15
CA TRP A 54 -5.08 -15.05 5.12
C TRP A 54 -4.38 -14.04 6.04
N GLY A 55 -4.87 -12.79 6.10
CA GLY A 55 -4.35 -11.76 6.99
C GLY A 55 -4.40 -12.11 8.47
N MET A 56 -5.21 -13.11 8.86
CA MET A 56 -5.22 -13.61 10.24
C MET A 56 -3.92 -14.33 10.61
N ASP A 57 -3.13 -14.81 9.66
CA ASP A 57 -1.89 -15.55 9.88
C ASP A 57 -0.64 -14.78 9.50
N VAL A 58 -0.80 -13.52 9.03
CA VAL A 58 0.28 -12.64 8.60
C VAL A 58 0.15 -11.28 9.29
N GLY A 59 1.27 -10.65 9.61
CA GLY A 59 1.31 -9.31 10.16
C GLY A 59 1.34 -9.25 11.70
N ALA A 60 1.26 -8.02 12.22
CA ALA A 60 1.46 -7.76 13.64
C ALA A 60 0.41 -8.44 14.53
N ASN A 61 -0.85 -8.49 14.09
CA ASN A 61 -1.89 -9.22 14.84
C ASN A 61 -1.59 -10.73 14.96
N ALA A 62 -1.03 -11.33 13.90
CA ALA A 62 -0.63 -12.74 13.93
C ALA A 62 0.57 -12.96 14.85
N LEU A 63 1.58 -12.09 14.80
CA LEU A 63 2.75 -12.14 15.68
C LEU A 63 2.35 -12.04 17.15
N LEU A 64 1.47 -11.10 17.51
CA LEU A 64 0.96 -10.93 18.87
C LEU A 64 0.21 -12.18 19.36
N ARG A 65 -0.67 -12.72 18.52
CA ARG A 65 -1.45 -13.93 18.85
C ARG A 65 -0.55 -15.13 19.09
N HIS A 66 0.53 -15.27 18.32
CA HIS A 66 1.47 -16.38 18.45
C HIS A 66 2.11 -16.45 19.86
N VAL A 67 2.28 -15.30 20.51
CA VAL A 67 2.81 -15.20 21.89
C VAL A 67 1.73 -14.99 22.94
N GLY A 68 0.46 -15.25 22.60
CA GLY A 68 -0.67 -15.14 23.53
C GLY A 68 -1.08 -13.70 23.84
N LEU A 69 -0.63 -12.73 23.07
CA LEU A 69 -1.04 -11.33 23.17
C LEU A 69 -2.04 -11.01 22.06
N GLU A 70 -3.26 -10.68 22.42
CA GLU A 70 -4.27 -10.29 21.44
C GLU A 70 -4.85 -8.93 21.79
N HIS A 71 -4.54 -7.94 20.97
CA HIS A 71 -5.00 -6.57 21.17
C HIS A 71 -6.08 -6.15 20.17
N GLY A 72 -6.02 -6.64 18.96
CA GLY A 72 -6.92 -6.26 17.85
C GLY A 72 -6.90 -4.76 17.52
N GLY A 73 -7.48 -4.41 16.39
CA GLY A 73 -7.71 -3.00 16.00
C GLY A 73 -6.46 -2.13 15.89
N GLY A 74 -5.32 -2.68 15.50
CA GLY A 74 -4.09 -1.92 15.28
C GLY A 74 -3.35 -1.51 16.57
N ARG A 75 -3.70 -2.08 17.71
CA ARG A 75 -3.04 -1.83 19.00
C ARG A 75 -1.88 -2.81 19.24
N GLY A 76 -0.90 -2.38 20.06
CA GLY A 76 0.22 -3.25 20.44
C GLY A 76 1.38 -3.24 19.46
N ARG A 77 1.61 -2.13 18.74
CA ARG A 77 2.73 -2.00 17.77
C ARG A 77 4.09 -2.32 18.39
N GLU A 78 4.44 -1.71 19.52
CA GLU A 78 5.71 -1.95 20.20
C GLU A 78 5.89 -3.43 20.62
N GLN A 79 4.81 -4.09 21.04
CA GLN A 79 4.84 -5.50 21.39
C GLN A 79 5.04 -6.35 20.14
N ALA A 80 4.35 -6.03 19.03
CA ALA A 80 4.49 -6.75 17.76
C ALA A 80 5.92 -6.59 17.19
N GLU A 81 6.47 -5.39 17.20
CA GLU A 81 7.86 -5.12 16.79
C GLU A 81 8.86 -5.89 17.67
N ARG A 82 8.60 -5.99 18.98
CA ARG A 82 9.40 -6.80 19.89
C ARG A 82 9.31 -8.28 19.56
N VAL A 83 8.11 -8.81 19.30
CA VAL A 83 7.93 -10.21 18.88
C VAL A 83 8.62 -10.45 17.55
N LEU A 84 8.44 -9.57 16.60
CA LEU A 84 9.13 -9.62 15.30
C LEU A 84 10.66 -9.63 15.49
N ALA A 85 11.20 -8.86 16.42
CA ALA A 85 12.64 -8.81 16.69
C ALA A 85 13.17 -10.05 17.45
N THR A 86 12.38 -10.72 18.29
CA THR A 86 12.90 -11.69 19.26
C THR A 86 12.33 -13.12 19.12
N SER A 87 11.17 -13.32 18.51
CA SER A 87 10.54 -14.64 18.37
C SER A 87 10.75 -15.23 16.99
N GLU A 88 11.75 -16.08 16.85
CA GLU A 88 12.02 -16.80 15.59
C GLU A 88 10.83 -17.67 15.16
N GLU A 89 10.13 -18.28 16.11
CA GLU A 89 8.99 -19.14 15.84
C GLU A 89 7.81 -18.36 15.29
N ALA A 90 7.44 -17.21 15.89
CA ALA A 90 6.38 -16.34 15.40
C ALA A 90 6.70 -15.78 14.00
N VAL A 91 7.95 -15.37 13.80
CA VAL A 91 8.44 -14.86 12.51
C VAL A 91 8.38 -15.97 11.46
N ALA A 92 8.84 -17.17 11.76
CA ALA A 92 8.80 -18.30 10.85
C ALA A 92 7.36 -18.70 10.48
N ALA A 93 6.44 -18.72 11.45
CA ALA A 93 5.02 -19.03 11.22
C ALA A 93 4.37 -18.00 10.29
N SER A 94 4.58 -16.70 10.55
CA SER A 94 4.06 -15.60 9.72
C SER A 94 4.69 -15.59 8.32
N ALA A 95 6.00 -15.82 8.22
CA ALA A 95 6.69 -15.93 6.92
C ALA A 95 6.19 -17.13 6.09
N ALA A 96 5.94 -18.28 6.73
CA ALA A 96 5.36 -19.44 6.06
C ALA A 96 3.94 -19.13 5.54
N ALA A 97 3.11 -18.46 6.34
CA ALA A 97 1.78 -18.02 5.92
C ALA A 97 1.86 -17.04 4.75
N LEU A 98 2.79 -16.09 4.80
CA LEU A 98 3.04 -15.14 3.70
C LEU A 98 3.43 -15.88 2.42
N GLY A 99 4.34 -16.84 2.50
CA GLY A 99 4.78 -17.65 1.35
C GLY A 99 3.66 -18.46 0.71
N ARG A 100 2.74 -19.04 1.51
CA ARG A 100 1.57 -19.76 0.99
C ARG A 100 0.65 -18.87 0.16
N GLY A 101 0.35 -17.69 0.66
CA GLY A 101 -0.51 -16.74 -0.06
C GLY A 101 0.17 -16.16 -1.29
N ILE A 102 1.47 -15.87 -1.24
CA ILE A 102 2.23 -15.46 -2.42
C ILE A 102 2.11 -16.52 -3.53
N ALA A 103 2.26 -17.81 -3.22
CA ALA A 103 2.13 -18.87 -4.21
C ALA A 103 0.73 -18.90 -4.85
N ALA A 104 -0.33 -18.69 -4.06
CA ALA A 104 -1.69 -18.64 -4.57
C ALA A 104 -1.88 -17.48 -5.55
N LEU A 105 -1.37 -16.29 -5.20
CA LEU A 105 -1.46 -15.09 -6.04
C LEU A 105 -0.57 -15.19 -7.29
N VAL A 106 0.62 -15.77 -7.18
CA VAL A 106 1.49 -16.02 -8.35
C VAL A 106 0.82 -16.98 -9.33
N ASN A 107 0.20 -18.05 -8.84
CA ASN A 107 -0.53 -18.97 -9.69
C ASN A 107 -1.73 -18.31 -10.38
N ALA A 108 -2.43 -17.41 -9.68
CA ALA A 108 -3.64 -16.77 -10.18
C ALA A 108 -3.36 -15.63 -11.17
N HIS A 109 -2.30 -14.85 -10.95
CA HIS A 109 -2.09 -13.57 -11.64
C HIS A 109 -0.84 -13.50 -12.51
N ASP A 110 0.07 -14.47 -12.39
CA ASP A 110 1.32 -14.49 -13.17
C ASP A 110 2.12 -13.17 -13.10
N PRO A 111 2.43 -12.65 -11.90
CA PRO A 111 3.15 -11.40 -11.81
C PRO A 111 4.63 -11.56 -12.16
N GLU A 112 5.22 -10.55 -12.80
CA GLU A 112 6.67 -10.48 -13.07
C GLU A 112 7.48 -10.29 -11.78
N VAL A 113 6.86 -9.66 -10.79
CA VAL A 113 7.47 -9.37 -9.48
C VAL A 113 6.42 -9.28 -8.39
N VAL A 114 6.75 -9.78 -7.22
CA VAL A 114 6.03 -9.56 -5.96
C VAL A 114 6.86 -8.63 -5.11
N THR A 115 6.34 -7.45 -4.78
CA THR A 115 7.02 -6.51 -3.89
C THR A 115 6.39 -6.52 -2.51
N LEU A 116 7.22 -6.47 -1.48
CA LEU A 116 6.81 -6.47 -0.07
C LEU A 116 7.09 -5.11 0.57
N SER A 117 6.21 -4.66 1.45
CA SER A 117 6.45 -3.49 2.30
C SER A 117 5.97 -3.72 3.73
N GLY A 118 6.28 -2.79 4.62
CA GLY A 118 6.00 -2.94 6.04
C GLY A 118 6.75 -4.13 6.65
N HIS A 119 6.15 -4.82 7.61
CA HIS A 119 6.73 -6.03 8.23
C HIS A 119 7.00 -7.16 7.23
N GLY A 120 6.40 -7.12 6.04
CA GLY A 120 6.67 -8.10 4.98
C GLY A 120 8.13 -8.15 4.56
N VAL A 121 8.83 -7.01 4.58
CA VAL A 121 10.27 -6.92 4.30
C VAL A 121 11.05 -7.64 5.40
N GLU A 122 10.79 -7.32 6.67
CA GLU A 122 11.48 -7.94 7.80
C GLU A 122 11.22 -9.45 7.90
N LEU A 123 10.00 -9.91 7.59
CA LEU A 123 9.68 -11.34 7.51
C LEU A 123 10.52 -12.03 6.43
N ALA A 124 10.66 -11.40 5.26
CA ALA A 124 11.49 -11.92 4.17
C ALA A 124 12.99 -11.92 4.50
N GLU A 125 13.49 -10.87 5.16
CA GLU A 125 14.89 -10.77 5.58
C GLU A 125 15.24 -11.80 6.66
N ARG A 126 14.38 -11.98 7.66
CA ARG A 126 14.65 -12.86 8.82
C ARG A 126 14.31 -14.33 8.58
N ALA A 127 13.26 -14.59 7.81
CA ALA A 127 12.76 -15.94 7.56
C ALA A 127 12.48 -16.24 6.08
N GLY A 128 13.20 -15.60 5.16
CA GLY A 128 13.04 -15.76 3.71
C GLY A 128 13.15 -17.21 3.24
N GLY A 129 14.06 -17.98 3.82
CA GLY A 129 14.15 -19.42 3.56
C GLY A 129 12.88 -20.18 3.92
N THR A 130 12.19 -19.80 5.01
CA THR A 130 10.91 -20.40 5.42
C THR A 130 9.77 -19.96 4.50
N LEU A 131 9.76 -18.66 4.12
CA LEU A 131 8.82 -18.13 3.15
C LEU A 131 8.92 -18.90 1.82
N LEU A 132 10.12 -19.04 1.27
CA LEU A 132 10.34 -19.76 -0.01
C LEU A 132 9.98 -21.24 0.09
N ARG A 133 10.39 -21.95 1.15
CA ARG A 133 9.98 -23.34 1.39
C ARG A 133 8.46 -23.52 1.48
N ALA A 134 7.74 -22.51 1.96
CA ALA A 134 6.28 -22.54 2.00
C ALA A 134 5.65 -22.17 0.64
N CYS A 135 6.32 -21.35 -0.16
CA CYS A 135 5.88 -20.87 -1.48
C CYS A 135 6.10 -21.91 -2.59
N GLU A 136 7.36 -22.33 -2.80
CA GLU A 136 7.80 -23.10 -3.96
C GLU A 136 7.00 -24.40 -4.22
N PRO A 137 6.72 -25.26 -3.22
CA PRO A 137 5.97 -26.48 -3.46
C PRO A 137 4.52 -26.25 -3.91
N ARG A 138 4.00 -25.05 -3.69
CA ARG A 138 2.62 -24.65 -4.01
C ARG A 138 2.49 -23.95 -5.37
N LEU A 139 3.62 -23.61 -5.99
CA LEU A 139 3.63 -23.07 -7.34
C LEU A 139 3.30 -24.18 -8.37
N MET A 140 2.55 -23.81 -9.40
CA MET A 140 2.44 -24.64 -10.60
C MET A 140 3.83 -24.91 -11.19
N ALA A 141 4.05 -26.07 -11.80
CA ALA A 141 5.34 -26.44 -12.35
C ALA A 141 5.91 -25.37 -13.31
N ILE A 142 5.06 -24.76 -14.12
CA ILE A 142 5.44 -23.71 -15.07
C ILE A 142 5.86 -22.38 -14.40
N ARG A 143 5.66 -22.24 -13.07
CA ARG A 143 6.01 -21.05 -12.28
C ARG A 143 7.25 -21.27 -11.40
N ARG A 144 7.85 -22.44 -11.45
CA ARG A 144 9.04 -22.78 -10.63
C ARG A 144 10.35 -22.46 -11.31
N ASP A 145 10.34 -22.36 -12.65
CA ASP A 145 11.54 -22.06 -13.44
C ASP A 145 11.21 -21.10 -14.60
N PRO A 146 11.59 -19.81 -14.50
CA PRO A 146 12.19 -19.18 -13.31
C PRO A 146 11.18 -18.99 -12.16
N PRO A 147 11.65 -19.02 -10.91
CA PRO A 147 10.79 -18.75 -9.77
C PRO A 147 10.35 -17.27 -9.74
N PRO A 148 9.23 -16.93 -9.07
CA PRO A 148 8.78 -15.55 -8.96
C PRO A 148 9.81 -14.70 -8.21
N ARG A 149 10.05 -13.49 -8.70
CA ARG A 149 10.87 -12.49 -8.01
C ARG A 149 10.09 -11.92 -6.83
N ILE A 150 10.65 -12.04 -5.62
CA ILE A 150 10.09 -11.47 -4.40
C ILE A 150 11.10 -10.45 -3.85
N GLU A 151 10.71 -9.18 -3.80
CA GLU A 151 11.63 -8.08 -3.51
C GLU A 151 11.03 -7.12 -2.48
N GLY A 152 11.86 -6.45 -1.68
CA GLY A 152 11.43 -5.34 -0.84
C GLY A 152 11.06 -4.12 -1.69
N SER A 153 9.98 -3.43 -1.31
CA SER A 153 9.60 -2.17 -1.96
C SER A 153 10.66 -1.09 -1.72
N ALA A 154 11.10 -0.43 -2.80
CA ALA A 154 12.03 0.71 -2.71
C ALA A 154 11.44 1.91 -1.95
N LEU A 155 10.11 2.00 -1.83
CA LEU A 155 9.42 3.07 -1.12
C LEU A 155 9.31 2.82 0.40
N GLY A 156 9.51 1.55 0.84
CA GLY A 156 9.38 1.16 2.23
C GLY A 156 8.04 1.57 2.85
N TRP A 157 8.05 2.05 4.09
CA TRP A 157 6.88 2.53 4.82
C TRP A 157 6.22 3.78 4.21
N ARG A 158 6.96 4.55 3.41
CA ARG A 158 6.44 5.76 2.76
C ARG A 158 5.53 5.47 1.58
N GLY A 159 5.51 4.23 1.08
CA GLY A 159 4.75 3.85 -0.11
C GLY A 159 3.27 4.20 -0.02
N ALA A 160 2.62 3.90 1.11
CA ALA A 160 1.20 4.21 1.33
C ALA A 160 0.91 5.71 1.29
N LEU A 161 1.76 6.53 1.95
CA LEU A 161 1.61 7.99 1.95
C LEU A 161 1.82 8.58 0.55
N LEU A 162 2.87 8.15 -0.15
CA LEU A 162 3.16 8.62 -1.51
C LEU A 162 2.03 8.24 -2.47
N GLY A 163 1.52 7.00 -2.39
CA GLY A 163 0.40 6.56 -3.21
C GLY A 163 -0.89 7.33 -2.92
N ALA A 164 -1.17 7.67 -1.66
CA ALA A 164 -2.30 8.53 -1.31
C ALA A 164 -2.14 9.94 -1.88
N MET A 165 -0.94 10.53 -1.82
CA MET A 165 -0.66 11.83 -2.42
C MET A 165 -0.84 11.81 -3.94
N GLU A 166 -0.29 10.81 -4.63
CA GLU A 166 -0.46 10.62 -6.08
C GLU A 166 -1.95 10.51 -6.44
N SER A 167 -2.72 9.70 -5.71
CA SER A 167 -4.16 9.55 -5.95
C SER A 167 -4.93 10.87 -5.82
N VAL A 168 -4.52 11.73 -4.89
CA VAL A 168 -5.10 13.08 -4.75
C VAL A 168 -4.71 13.95 -5.95
N PHE A 169 -3.45 13.96 -6.34
CA PHE A 169 -2.98 14.75 -7.47
C PHE A 169 -3.62 14.31 -8.79
N ASP A 170 -3.77 13.00 -9.02
CA ASP A 170 -4.43 12.46 -10.21
C ASP A 170 -5.88 12.94 -10.34
N VAL A 171 -6.59 13.08 -9.22
CA VAL A 171 -7.97 13.58 -9.21
C VAL A 171 -8.04 15.10 -9.36
N PHE A 172 -7.21 15.85 -8.61
CA PHE A 172 -7.30 17.31 -8.56
C PHE A 172 -6.60 18.01 -9.73
N LEU A 173 -5.47 17.46 -10.22
CA LEU A 173 -4.69 18.04 -11.31
C LEU A 173 -5.08 17.48 -12.68
N SER A 174 -6.07 16.60 -12.77
CA SER A 174 -6.65 16.20 -14.04
C SER A 174 -7.37 17.38 -14.70
N PRO A 175 -7.51 17.42 -16.04
CA PRO A 175 -8.29 18.46 -16.72
C PRO A 175 -9.68 18.63 -16.11
N GLU A 176 -10.37 17.52 -15.84
CA GLU A 176 -11.71 17.49 -15.24
C GLU A 176 -11.72 17.95 -13.78
N GLY A 177 -10.66 17.68 -13.02
CA GLY A 177 -10.47 18.15 -11.67
C GLY A 177 -10.29 19.65 -11.61
N LEU A 178 -9.47 20.21 -12.52
CA LEU A 178 -9.23 21.64 -12.63
C LEU A 178 -10.48 22.41 -13.11
N GLU A 179 -11.27 21.83 -14.02
CA GLU A 179 -12.55 22.41 -14.43
C GLU A 179 -13.54 22.47 -13.27
N ARG A 180 -13.75 21.37 -12.55
CA ARG A 180 -14.59 21.34 -11.34
C ARG A 180 -14.12 22.34 -10.27
N TRP A 181 -12.81 22.50 -10.11
CA TRP A 181 -12.28 23.48 -9.16
C TRP A 181 -12.62 24.92 -9.60
N ARG A 182 -12.47 25.25 -10.90
CA ARG A 182 -12.84 26.58 -11.46
C ARG A 182 -14.33 26.88 -11.31
N GLU A 183 -15.20 25.90 -11.57
CA GLU A 183 -16.65 26.04 -11.42
C GLU A 183 -17.05 26.33 -9.96
N ASN A 184 -16.39 25.70 -9.00
CA ASN A 184 -16.66 25.91 -7.58
C ASN A 184 -15.97 27.17 -7.00
N HIS A 185 -15.02 27.78 -7.71
CA HIS A 185 -14.27 28.96 -7.27
C HIS A 185 -14.19 30.03 -8.39
N PRO A 186 -15.34 30.57 -8.88
CA PRO A 186 -15.36 31.43 -10.04
C PRO A 186 -14.62 32.78 -9.87
N ASP A 187 -14.44 33.24 -8.64
CA ASP A 187 -13.85 34.55 -8.36
C ASP A 187 -12.34 34.56 -8.09
N GLN A 188 -11.69 33.39 -7.91
CA GLN A 188 -10.26 33.34 -7.61
C GLN A 188 -9.34 33.52 -8.85
N GLY A 189 -9.91 33.62 -10.05
CA GLY A 189 -9.16 33.83 -11.29
C GLY A 189 -9.12 35.28 -11.81
N ARG A 190 -9.71 36.26 -11.12
CA ARG A 190 -9.89 37.65 -11.62
C ARG A 190 -9.06 38.72 -10.94
N ASP A 191 -8.26 38.45 -9.96
CA ASP A 191 -7.29 39.40 -9.44
C ASP A 191 -6.02 39.45 -10.31
N THR A 192 -6.20 40.04 -11.50
CA THR A 192 -5.09 40.69 -12.19
C THR A 192 -4.84 42.00 -11.44
N PRO A 193 -3.65 42.26 -10.88
CA PRO A 193 -3.37 43.56 -10.24
C PRO A 193 -3.55 44.64 -11.29
N GLY A 194 -4.61 45.45 -11.11
CA GLY A 194 -4.87 46.59 -11.95
C GLY A 194 -3.64 47.48 -12.05
N ARG A 195 -3.28 47.84 -13.29
CA ARG A 195 -2.36 48.95 -13.58
C ARG A 195 -2.73 50.14 -12.68
N ARG A 196 -1.88 50.45 -11.72
CA ARG A 196 -1.93 51.75 -11.03
C ARG A 196 -1.63 52.80 -12.09
N ASN A 197 -2.64 53.57 -12.48
CA ASN A 197 -2.44 54.82 -13.22
C ASN A 197 -1.63 55.74 -12.29
N VAL A 198 -0.37 55.89 -12.58
CA VAL A 198 0.46 56.96 -12.03
C VAL A 198 0.05 58.24 -12.80
N THR A 199 -0.85 59.02 -12.18
CA THR A 199 -1.08 60.40 -12.60
C THR A 199 0.10 61.24 -12.16
N HIS A 200 0.95 61.61 -13.10
CA HIS A 200 1.95 62.66 -12.92
C HIS A 200 1.21 63.98 -12.71
N SER A 201 1.15 64.49 -11.47
CA SER A 201 0.86 65.89 -11.17
C SER A 201 2.14 66.68 -11.31
N THR A 202 2.19 67.54 -12.34
CA THR A 202 3.19 68.58 -12.47
C THR A 202 3.00 69.66 -11.36
N PRO A 203 4.05 70.09 -10.70
CA PRO A 203 3.95 71.23 -9.78
C PRO A 203 3.90 72.53 -10.60
N GLU A 204 2.85 73.34 -10.38
CA GLU A 204 2.76 74.72 -10.84
C GLU A 204 3.86 75.59 -10.20
N GLY A 205 4.45 76.42 -11.04
CA GLY A 205 5.56 77.29 -10.69
C GLY A 205 5.16 78.44 -9.78
N ASP A 206 6.02 78.72 -8.79
CA ASP A 206 6.05 79.96 -8.04
C ASP A 206 6.67 81.08 -8.87
N LYS A 207 5.96 82.21 -8.98
CA LYS A 207 6.47 83.47 -9.52
C LYS A 207 7.10 84.31 -8.39
N PRO A 208 8.13 85.11 -8.74
CA PRO A 208 8.89 85.85 -7.72
C PRO A 208 8.26 87.17 -7.33
N LEU A 209 8.52 87.58 -6.14
CA LEU A 209 8.78 88.96 -5.70
C LEU A 209 9.96 88.96 -4.76
#